data_334120fb1621c0bbf1b8fcd61312bfbb
#
_entry.id   334120fb1621c0bbf1b8fcd61312bfbb
#
_cell.length_a   1.000
_cell.length_b   1.000
_cell.length_c   1.000
_cell.angle_alpha   90.00
_cell.angle_beta   90.00
_cell.angle_gamma   90.00
#
_symmetry.space_group_name_H-M   'P 1'
#
loop_
_entity.id
_entity.type
_entity.pdbx_description
1 polymer ?
#
loop_
_entity_poly.entity_id
_entity_poly.type
_entity_poly.pdbx_seq_one_letter_code
_entity_poly.pdbx_strand_id
1 'polypeptide(L)'
;MIQVHPLMTDTDTHPPDHVLVDAALRFAARAHAGQMRKGTDVPYIVHPVGVMLALLETGETDPELLAAALLHDTVEDTRTSLGDLRRHFGPRVAAVVEGCSEPDKRDSWEARKQHTIRYLRTAARDVLLVSAADKLHNLRSLIADEQALGAELWTRFKRGRPEIAWYYRAVTASLKEGGLAGHRIVQTLDDAVTQFFGSEHGLGG
;
A
#
# COMPACT_ATOMS: atom_id res chain seq x y z
N MET A 1 -47.89 -16.06 -37.20
CA MET A 1 -47.57 -15.38 -35.92
C MET A 1 -46.23 -15.92 -35.48
N ILE A 2 -45.19 -15.11 -35.66
CA ILE A 2 -43.82 -15.45 -35.23
C ILE A 2 -43.66 -14.79 -33.87
N GLN A 3 -43.49 -15.63 -32.85
CA GLN A 3 -43.27 -15.19 -31.46
C GLN A 3 -41.83 -14.77 -31.29
N VAL A 4 -41.59 -13.47 -31.16
CA VAL A 4 -40.26 -12.90 -30.91
C VAL A 4 -40.00 -13.01 -29.41
N HIS A 5 -39.03 -13.84 -29.02
CA HIS A 5 -38.52 -13.89 -27.67
C HIS A 5 -37.70 -12.59 -27.43
N PRO A 6 -37.87 -11.88 -26.33
CA PRO A 6 -36.95 -10.79 -25.96
C PRO A 6 -35.60 -11.40 -25.59
N LEU A 7 -34.59 -11.00 -26.31
CA LEU A 7 -33.19 -11.22 -25.93
C LEU A 7 -32.96 -10.53 -24.58
N MET A 8 -32.77 -11.34 -23.53
CA MET A 8 -32.21 -10.87 -22.26
C MET A 8 -30.77 -10.40 -22.54
N THR A 9 -30.57 -9.08 -22.55
CA THR A 9 -29.25 -8.47 -22.52
C THR A 9 -28.79 -8.44 -21.07
N ASP A 10 -28.27 -9.58 -20.60
CA ASP A 10 -27.50 -9.65 -19.37
C ASP A 10 -26.07 -9.26 -19.74
N THR A 11 -25.82 -7.96 -19.82
CA THR A 11 -24.47 -7.42 -19.99
C THR A 11 -23.99 -6.87 -18.65
N ASP A 12 -23.79 -7.76 -17.70
CA ASP A 12 -22.87 -7.56 -16.60
C ASP A 12 -21.44 -7.79 -17.13
N THR A 13 -21.06 -7.00 -18.14
CA THR A 13 -19.69 -7.02 -18.68
C THR A 13 -18.78 -6.24 -17.73
N HIS A 14 -18.33 -6.91 -16.68
CA HIS A 14 -17.17 -6.44 -15.95
C HIS A 14 -16.03 -6.24 -16.97
N PRO A 15 -15.34 -5.08 -17.00
CA PRO A 15 -14.25 -4.90 -17.94
C PRO A 15 -13.18 -5.97 -17.69
N PRO A 16 -12.50 -6.47 -18.74
CA PRO A 16 -11.41 -7.43 -18.56
C PRO A 16 -10.42 -6.96 -17.49
N ASP A 17 -9.91 -7.84 -16.65
CA ASP A 17 -9.07 -7.55 -15.48
C ASP A 17 -7.93 -6.58 -15.74
N HIS A 18 -7.24 -6.73 -16.89
CA HIS A 18 -6.15 -5.83 -17.30
C HIS A 18 -6.62 -4.40 -17.61
N VAL A 19 -7.89 -4.20 -17.99
CA VAL A 19 -8.46 -2.87 -18.30
C VAL A 19 -8.64 -2.07 -17.01
N LEU A 20 -9.07 -2.72 -15.92
CA LEU A 20 -9.21 -2.06 -14.61
C LEU A 20 -7.85 -1.61 -14.08
N VAL A 21 -6.86 -2.49 -14.12
CA VAL A 21 -5.49 -2.20 -13.63
C VAL A 21 -4.83 -1.10 -14.46
N ASP A 22 -4.95 -1.14 -15.81
CA ASP A 22 -4.43 -0.07 -16.69
C ASP A 22 -5.12 1.27 -16.42
N ALA A 23 -6.44 1.28 -16.23
CA ALA A 23 -7.20 2.49 -15.88
C ALA A 23 -6.74 3.06 -14.53
N ALA A 24 -6.52 2.22 -13.51
CA ALA A 24 -6.01 2.63 -12.21
C ALA A 24 -4.60 3.19 -12.30
N LEU A 25 -3.71 2.56 -13.08
CA LEU A 25 -2.35 3.06 -13.31
C LEU A 25 -2.36 4.43 -13.97
N ARG A 26 -3.15 4.62 -15.04
CA ARG A 26 -3.29 5.91 -15.72
C ARG A 26 -3.85 6.99 -14.81
N PHE A 27 -4.82 6.64 -13.98
CA PHE A 27 -5.41 7.55 -13.00
C PHE A 27 -4.37 7.97 -11.95
N ALA A 28 -3.68 7.02 -11.33
CA ALA A 28 -2.64 7.28 -10.34
C ALA A 28 -1.50 8.13 -10.92
N ALA A 29 -1.04 7.82 -12.15
CA ALA A 29 0.00 8.58 -12.83
C ALA A 29 -0.39 10.06 -13.07
N ARG A 30 -1.66 10.33 -13.39
CA ARG A 30 -2.18 11.70 -13.53
C ARG A 30 -2.34 12.39 -12.19
N ALA A 31 -2.87 11.68 -11.18
CA ALA A 31 -3.08 12.22 -9.84
C ALA A 31 -1.77 12.65 -9.18
N HIS A 32 -0.72 11.84 -9.34
CA HIS A 32 0.63 12.10 -8.81
C HIS A 32 1.56 12.84 -9.80
N ALA A 33 1.02 13.43 -10.88
CA ALA A 33 1.84 14.12 -11.86
C ALA A 33 2.65 15.25 -11.22
N GLY A 34 3.97 15.26 -11.48
CA GLY A 34 4.90 16.24 -10.91
C GLY A 34 5.33 15.97 -9.47
N GLN A 35 4.78 14.96 -8.79
CA GLN A 35 5.27 14.55 -7.47
C GLN A 35 6.50 13.66 -7.60
N MET A 36 7.44 13.83 -6.67
CA MET A 36 8.67 13.03 -6.56
C MET A 36 8.71 12.30 -5.22
N ARG A 37 9.41 11.17 -5.17
CA ARG A 37 9.75 10.49 -3.92
C ARG A 37 10.62 11.41 -3.06
N LYS A 38 10.33 11.43 -1.76
CA LYS A 38 10.95 12.35 -0.81
C LYS A 38 12.49 12.28 -0.86
N GLY A 39 13.12 13.43 -1.17
CA GLY A 39 14.58 13.55 -1.21
C GLY A 39 15.24 12.92 -2.44
N THR A 40 14.48 12.62 -3.51
CA THR A 40 14.97 12.05 -4.77
C THR A 40 14.37 12.79 -5.97
N ASP A 41 14.86 12.47 -7.17
CA ASP A 41 14.31 12.87 -8.48
C ASP A 41 13.42 11.79 -9.11
N VAL A 42 13.12 10.72 -8.36
CA VAL A 42 12.27 9.60 -8.82
C VAL A 42 10.79 10.01 -8.79
N PRO A 43 10.05 9.90 -9.91
CA PRO A 43 8.62 10.17 -9.94
C PRO A 43 7.84 9.32 -8.94
N TYR A 44 6.86 9.93 -8.25
CA TYR A 44 6.11 9.26 -7.17
C TYR A 44 5.41 7.99 -7.62
N ILE A 45 4.92 7.94 -8.87
CA ILE A 45 4.19 6.79 -9.44
C ILE A 45 4.97 5.46 -9.33
N VAL A 46 6.31 5.51 -9.23
CA VAL A 46 7.14 4.30 -9.04
C VAL A 46 6.75 3.58 -7.75
N HIS A 47 6.29 4.32 -6.71
CA HIS A 47 5.89 3.70 -5.45
C HIS A 47 4.59 2.88 -5.59
N PRO A 48 3.44 3.42 -6.02
CA PRO A 48 2.23 2.61 -6.20
C PRO A 48 2.42 1.43 -7.15
N VAL A 49 3.21 1.60 -8.22
CA VAL A 49 3.57 0.47 -9.11
C VAL A 49 4.36 -0.59 -8.35
N GLY A 50 5.34 -0.19 -7.53
CA GLY A 50 6.11 -1.12 -6.70
C GLY A 50 5.25 -1.84 -5.65
N VAL A 51 4.24 -1.17 -5.10
CA VAL A 51 3.25 -1.80 -4.18
C VAL A 51 2.42 -2.87 -4.91
N MET A 52 1.92 -2.56 -6.09
CA MET A 52 1.22 -3.54 -6.94
C MET A 52 2.12 -4.73 -7.29
N LEU A 53 3.37 -4.48 -7.69
CA LEU A 53 4.32 -5.55 -8.02
C LEU A 53 4.62 -6.44 -6.81
N ALA A 54 4.72 -5.89 -5.60
CA ALA A 54 4.91 -6.67 -4.38
C ALA A 54 3.73 -7.62 -4.10
N LEU A 55 2.50 -7.23 -4.40
CA LEU A 55 1.33 -8.12 -4.35
C LEU A 55 1.45 -9.25 -5.37
N LEU A 56 1.77 -8.92 -6.63
CA LEU A 56 1.96 -9.93 -7.68
C LEU A 56 3.07 -10.93 -7.35
N GLU A 57 4.22 -10.47 -6.82
CA GLU A 57 5.33 -11.33 -6.37
C GLU A 57 4.90 -12.34 -5.31
N THR A 58 3.88 -12.03 -4.53
CA THR A 58 3.37 -12.89 -3.46
C THR A 58 2.13 -13.70 -3.84
N GLY A 59 1.70 -13.61 -5.11
CA GLY A 59 0.66 -14.43 -5.70
C GLY A 59 -0.73 -13.80 -5.70
N GLU A 60 -0.87 -12.54 -5.27
CA GLU A 60 -2.15 -11.82 -5.34
C GLU A 60 -2.36 -11.25 -6.75
N THR A 61 -3.43 -11.70 -7.41
CA THR A 61 -3.72 -11.35 -8.81
C THR A 61 -5.11 -10.74 -8.99
N ASP A 62 -5.86 -10.52 -7.91
CA ASP A 62 -7.19 -9.90 -7.95
C ASP A 62 -7.11 -8.47 -8.52
N PRO A 63 -7.79 -8.14 -9.64
CA PRO A 63 -7.64 -6.88 -10.33
C PRO A 63 -8.11 -5.67 -9.50
N GLU A 64 -9.13 -5.82 -8.63
CA GLU A 64 -9.56 -4.73 -7.75
C GLU A 64 -8.54 -4.47 -6.64
N LEU A 65 -7.90 -5.52 -6.11
CA LEU A 65 -6.82 -5.38 -5.14
C LEU A 65 -5.60 -4.69 -5.75
N LEU A 66 -5.21 -5.09 -6.98
CA LEU A 66 -4.11 -4.46 -7.71
C LEU A 66 -4.41 -2.99 -8.07
N ALA A 67 -5.66 -2.69 -8.45
CA ALA A 67 -6.11 -1.33 -8.69
C ALA A 67 -6.07 -0.49 -7.39
N ALA A 68 -6.51 -1.06 -6.26
CA ALA A 68 -6.43 -0.40 -4.96
C ALA A 68 -4.97 -0.11 -4.55
N ALA A 69 -4.05 -1.04 -4.82
CA ALA A 69 -2.62 -0.83 -4.59
C ALA A 69 -2.05 0.34 -5.41
N LEU A 70 -2.45 0.46 -6.69
CA LEU A 70 -2.06 1.59 -7.53
C LEU A 70 -2.64 2.93 -7.06
N LEU A 71 -3.78 2.92 -6.38
CA LEU A 71 -4.54 4.11 -5.99
C LEU A 71 -4.39 4.47 -4.51
N HIS A 72 -3.71 3.66 -3.69
CA HIS A 72 -3.75 3.71 -2.22
C HIS A 72 -3.39 5.08 -1.63
N ASP A 73 -2.48 5.81 -2.24
CA ASP A 73 -2.03 7.15 -1.79
C ASP A 73 -2.76 8.32 -2.47
N THR A 74 -3.61 8.07 -3.48
CA THR A 74 -4.21 9.15 -4.28
C THR A 74 -5.10 10.07 -3.45
N VAL A 75 -5.89 9.52 -2.52
CA VAL A 75 -6.77 10.29 -1.64
C VAL A 75 -5.98 11.07 -0.60
N GLU A 76 -4.91 10.48 -0.09
CA GLU A 76 -4.09 11.10 0.95
C GLU A 76 -3.19 12.22 0.41
N ASP A 77 -2.60 12.03 -0.77
CA ASP A 77 -1.52 12.87 -1.28
C ASP A 77 -1.89 13.72 -2.50
N THR A 78 -3.14 13.63 -2.98
CA THR A 78 -3.60 14.42 -4.13
C THR A 78 -4.96 15.10 -3.86
N ARG A 79 -5.60 15.62 -4.89
CA ARG A 79 -6.95 16.18 -4.82
C ARG A 79 -8.06 15.15 -5.06
N THR A 80 -7.70 13.87 -5.21
CA THR A 80 -8.65 12.78 -5.45
C THR A 80 -9.51 12.55 -4.22
N SER A 81 -10.82 12.41 -4.40
CA SER A 81 -11.74 12.03 -3.33
C SER A 81 -12.13 10.55 -3.39
N LEU A 82 -12.57 9.97 -2.27
CA LEU A 82 -13.16 8.63 -2.24
C LEU A 82 -14.38 8.50 -3.16
N GLY A 83 -15.13 9.61 -3.34
CA GLY A 83 -16.25 9.67 -4.29
C GLY A 83 -15.80 9.50 -5.74
N ASP A 84 -14.63 10.04 -6.10
CA ASP A 84 -14.05 9.84 -7.43
C ASP A 84 -13.65 8.39 -7.63
N LEU A 85 -12.97 7.79 -6.66
CA LEU A 85 -12.57 6.39 -6.74
C LEU A 85 -13.78 5.45 -6.83
N ARG A 86 -14.81 5.70 -6.03
CA ARG A 86 -16.06 4.90 -6.07
C ARG A 86 -16.75 4.94 -7.43
N ARG A 87 -16.75 6.11 -8.10
CA ARG A 87 -17.36 6.27 -9.43
C ARG A 87 -16.54 5.59 -10.53
N HIS A 88 -15.22 5.61 -10.45
CA HIS A 88 -14.36 5.13 -11.52
C HIS A 88 -13.94 3.66 -11.36
N PHE A 89 -13.81 3.20 -10.12
CA PHE A 89 -13.19 1.91 -9.80
C PHE A 89 -14.06 1.01 -8.90
N GLY A 90 -15.24 1.48 -8.53
CA GLY A 90 -16.18 0.71 -7.71
C GLY A 90 -15.99 0.86 -6.20
N PRO A 91 -16.96 0.33 -5.43
CA PRO A 91 -16.98 0.52 -3.98
C PRO A 91 -15.88 -0.23 -3.24
N ARG A 92 -15.46 -1.43 -3.72
CA ARG A 92 -14.43 -2.24 -3.08
C ARG A 92 -13.06 -1.55 -3.15
N VAL A 93 -12.66 -1.08 -4.33
CA VAL A 93 -11.40 -0.31 -4.51
C VAL A 93 -11.38 0.92 -3.61
N ALA A 94 -12.48 1.70 -3.60
CA ALA A 94 -12.57 2.90 -2.77
C ALA A 94 -12.48 2.57 -1.27
N ALA A 95 -13.09 1.48 -0.80
CA ALA A 95 -13.05 1.06 0.60
C ALA A 95 -11.64 0.61 1.02
N VAL A 96 -10.91 -0.09 0.14
CA VAL A 96 -9.53 -0.48 0.42
C VAL A 96 -8.63 0.76 0.52
N VAL A 97 -8.74 1.71 -0.41
CA VAL A 97 -7.97 2.97 -0.37
C VAL A 97 -8.30 3.78 0.89
N GLU A 98 -9.59 3.87 1.26
CA GLU A 98 -10.02 4.52 2.51
C GLU A 98 -9.33 3.89 3.74
N GLY A 99 -9.31 2.56 3.81
CA GLY A 99 -8.66 1.82 4.89
C GLY A 99 -7.13 1.97 4.92
N CYS A 100 -6.49 2.29 3.80
CA CYS A 100 -5.05 2.55 3.74
C CYS A 100 -4.67 4.00 4.11
N SER A 101 -5.63 4.95 4.07
CA SER A 101 -5.38 6.37 4.29
C SER A 101 -5.26 6.70 5.78
N GLU A 102 -4.31 7.55 6.16
CA GLU A 102 -4.18 8.07 7.53
C GLU A 102 -5.32 9.06 7.83
N PRO A 103 -6.03 8.94 8.98
CA PRO A 103 -7.24 9.72 9.23
C PRO A 103 -7.02 11.22 9.46
N ASP A 104 -5.90 11.63 10.06
CA ASP A 104 -5.59 13.05 10.28
C ASP A 104 -4.07 13.33 10.26
N LYS A 105 -3.63 14.09 9.25
CA LYS A 105 -2.22 14.50 9.11
C LYS A 105 -1.78 15.55 10.15
N ARG A 106 -2.71 16.15 10.91
CA ARG A 106 -2.41 17.15 11.97
C ARG A 106 -1.92 16.49 13.25
N ASP A 107 -2.22 15.21 13.43
CA ASP A 107 -1.74 14.46 14.58
C ASP A 107 -0.21 14.28 14.59
N SER A 108 0.36 14.05 15.77
CA SER A 108 1.78 13.74 15.89
C SER A 108 2.15 12.47 15.13
N TRP A 109 3.40 12.34 14.73
CA TRP A 109 3.89 11.13 14.06
C TRP A 109 3.59 9.88 14.89
N GLU A 110 3.82 9.94 16.19
CA GLU A 110 3.58 8.85 17.14
C GLU A 110 2.10 8.45 17.18
N ALA A 111 1.21 9.43 17.28
CA ALA A 111 -0.24 9.19 17.33
C ALA A 111 -0.73 8.50 16.05
N ARG A 112 -0.28 8.98 14.87
CA ARG A 112 -0.63 8.39 13.59
C ARG A 112 -0.09 6.96 13.45
N LYS A 113 1.17 6.70 13.86
CA LYS A 113 1.76 5.35 13.81
C LYS A 113 1.08 4.39 14.80
N GLN A 114 0.75 4.85 16.01
CA GLN A 114 -0.04 4.08 16.96
C GLN A 114 -1.47 3.77 16.45
N HIS A 115 -2.09 4.71 15.73
CA HIS A 115 -3.38 4.49 15.08
C HIS A 115 -3.27 3.34 14.06
N THR A 116 -2.32 3.43 13.11
CA THR A 116 -2.08 2.41 12.09
C THR A 116 -1.84 1.03 12.71
N ILE A 117 -0.97 0.95 13.73
CA ILE A 117 -0.67 -0.29 14.45
C ILE A 117 -1.94 -0.92 15.05
N ARG A 118 -2.80 -0.12 15.70
CA ARG A 118 -4.06 -0.64 16.27
C ARG A 118 -5.05 -1.04 15.20
N TYR A 119 -5.20 -0.22 14.17
CA TYR A 119 -6.17 -0.44 13.10
C TYR A 119 -5.89 -1.72 12.32
N LEU A 120 -4.64 -2.00 11.97
CA LEU A 120 -4.26 -3.18 11.19
C LEU A 120 -4.55 -4.51 11.89
N ARG A 121 -4.77 -4.53 13.21
CA ARG A 121 -5.16 -5.76 13.93
C ARG A 121 -6.57 -6.25 13.58
N THR A 122 -7.43 -5.35 13.08
CA THR A 122 -8.84 -5.61 12.81
C THR A 122 -9.30 -5.17 11.41
N ALA A 123 -8.38 -4.69 10.58
CA ALA A 123 -8.68 -4.23 9.24
C ALA A 123 -9.10 -5.38 8.32
N ALA A 124 -9.85 -5.06 7.28
CA ALA A 124 -10.24 -6.03 6.24
C ALA A 124 -8.99 -6.59 5.54
N ARG A 125 -9.07 -7.85 5.08
CA ARG A 125 -7.96 -8.57 4.42
C ARG A 125 -7.31 -7.76 3.31
N ASP A 126 -8.09 -7.15 2.42
CA ASP A 126 -7.56 -6.38 1.29
C ASP A 126 -6.74 -5.17 1.76
N VAL A 127 -7.19 -4.48 2.81
CA VAL A 127 -6.46 -3.38 3.45
C VAL A 127 -5.15 -3.88 4.05
N LEU A 128 -5.16 -5.03 4.72
CA LEU A 128 -3.94 -5.64 5.28
C LEU A 128 -2.93 -5.98 4.19
N LEU A 129 -3.38 -6.53 3.06
CA LEU A 129 -2.53 -6.90 1.94
C LEU A 129 -1.87 -5.68 1.29
N VAL A 130 -2.65 -4.63 0.98
CA VAL A 130 -2.12 -3.39 0.41
C VAL A 130 -1.18 -2.70 1.39
N SER A 131 -1.54 -2.64 2.68
CA SER A 131 -0.67 -2.06 3.72
C SER A 131 0.64 -2.83 3.87
N ALA A 132 0.63 -4.16 3.81
CA ALA A 132 1.84 -4.97 3.87
C ALA A 132 2.74 -4.72 2.65
N ALA A 133 2.15 -4.63 1.44
CA ALA A 133 2.86 -4.34 0.20
C ALA A 133 3.48 -2.93 0.22
N ASP A 134 2.73 -1.93 0.70
CA ASP A 134 3.25 -0.57 0.90
C ASP A 134 4.47 -0.57 1.83
N LYS A 135 4.37 -1.22 2.98
CA LYS A 135 5.48 -1.27 3.95
C LYS A 135 6.68 -2.02 3.37
N LEU A 136 6.45 -3.12 2.64
CA LEU A 136 7.52 -3.86 1.99
C LEU A 136 8.22 -3.02 0.94
N HIS A 137 7.49 -2.31 0.06
CA HIS A 137 8.09 -1.46 -0.96
C HIS A 137 8.85 -0.27 -0.35
N ASN A 138 8.27 0.38 0.67
CA ASN A 138 8.94 1.47 1.39
C ASN A 138 10.22 0.99 2.10
N LEU A 139 10.21 -0.19 2.70
CA LEU A 139 11.41 -0.77 3.33
C LEU A 139 12.49 -1.11 2.29
N ARG A 140 12.12 -1.69 1.15
CA ARG A 140 13.04 -1.95 0.05
C ARG A 140 13.71 -0.66 -0.47
N SER A 141 12.93 0.42 -0.59
CA SER A 141 13.46 1.75 -0.95
C SER A 141 14.43 2.27 0.11
N LEU A 142 14.07 2.14 1.41
CA LEU A 142 14.92 2.55 2.51
C LEU A 142 16.25 1.80 2.56
N ILE A 143 16.23 0.49 2.30
CA ILE A 143 17.43 -0.36 2.21
C ILE A 143 18.33 0.10 1.06
N ALA A 144 17.76 0.34 -0.12
CA ALA A 144 18.52 0.81 -1.28
C ALA A 144 19.14 2.20 -1.03
N ASP A 145 18.38 3.10 -0.40
CA ASP A 145 18.85 4.44 -0.04
C ASP A 145 19.97 4.38 1.02
N GLU A 146 19.90 3.49 2.03
CA GLU A 146 20.98 3.33 3.03
C GLU A 146 22.24 2.75 2.40
N GLN A 147 22.11 1.84 1.44
CA GLN A 147 23.27 1.33 0.69
C GLN A 147 23.97 2.41 -0.13
N ALA A 148 23.20 3.36 -0.68
CA ALA A 148 23.74 4.44 -1.50
C ALA A 148 24.32 5.59 -0.66
N LEU A 149 23.72 5.94 0.48
CA LEU A 149 23.98 7.16 1.24
C LEU A 149 24.61 6.90 2.62
N GLY A 150 24.58 5.66 3.10
CA GLY A 150 25.05 5.32 4.45
C GLY A 150 24.27 6.08 5.54
N ALA A 151 25.00 6.52 6.56
CA ALA A 151 24.41 7.21 7.71
C ALA A 151 23.72 8.56 7.36
N GLU A 152 24.09 9.16 6.23
CA GLU A 152 23.49 10.43 5.77
C GLU A 152 21.99 10.29 5.49
N LEU A 153 21.52 9.09 5.08
CA LEU A 153 20.10 8.82 4.88
C LEU A 153 19.25 9.28 6.06
N TRP A 154 19.68 8.99 7.29
CA TRP A 154 18.88 9.23 8.50
C TRP A 154 18.67 10.71 8.80
N THR A 155 19.49 11.61 8.25
CA THR A 155 19.30 13.06 8.37
C THR A 155 18.05 13.56 7.62
N ARG A 156 17.54 12.79 6.65
CA ARG A 156 16.32 13.10 5.89
C ARG A 156 15.04 12.88 6.68
N PHE A 157 15.12 12.14 7.79
CA PHE A 157 13.97 11.77 8.61
C PHE A 157 13.91 12.63 9.88
N LYS A 158 12.70 12.98 10.31
CA LYS A 158 12.47 13.65 11.60
C LYS A 158 12.65 12.69 12.80
N ARG A 159 12.66 11.39 12.54
CA ARG A 159 12.84 10.32 13.52
C ARG A 159 14.05 9.49 13.10
N GLY A 160 14.80 9.01 14.10
CA GLY A 160 15.98 8.21 13.86
C GLY A 160 15.67 6.77 13.45
N ARG A 161 16.72 6.03 13.17
CA ARG A 161 16.65 4.60 12.82
C ARG A 161 15.92 3.75 13.87
N PRO A 162 16.08 3.98 15.20
CA PRO A 162 15.39 3.20 16.21
C PRO A 162 13.86 3.33 16.16
N GLU A 163 13.32 4.54 15.97
CA GLU A 163 11.87 4.80 15.92
C GLU A 163 11.27 4.21 14.63
N ILE A 164 12.00 4.29 13.53
CA ILE A 164 11.58 3.67 12.26
C ILE A 164 11.57 2.14 12.42
N ALA A 165 12.60 1.55 13.01
CA ALA A 165 12.67 0.11 13.28
C ALA A 165 11.50 -0.35 14.18
N TRP A 166 11.22 0.37 15.28
CA TRP A 166 10.07 0.12 16.13
C TRP A 166 8.77 0.08 15.34
N TYR A 167 8.54 1.09 14.49
CA TYR A 167 7.32 1.16 13.69
C TYR A 167 7.17 -0.03 12.74
N TYR A 168 8.24 -0.40 12.02
CA TYR A 168 8.18 -1.54 11.10
C TYR A 168 7.90 -2.86 11.82
N ARG A 169 8.56 -3.12 12.97
CA ARG A 169 8.30 -4.31 13.78
C ARG A 169 6.86 -4.35 14.29
N ALA A 170 6.36 -3.24 14.83
CA ALA A 170 5.01 -3.15 15.36
C ALA A 170 3.93 -3.33 14.28
N VAL A 171 4.13 -2.75 13.09
CA VAL A 171 3.21 -2.95 11.96
C VAL A 171 3.23 -4.40 11.49
N THR A 172 4.42 -5.01 11.35
CA THR A 172 4.54 -6.42 10.96
C THR A 172 3.82 -7.35 11.96
N ALA A 173 3.97 -7.09 13.26
CA ALA A 173 3.24 -7.82 14.29
C ALA A 173 1.71 -7.64 14.15
N SER A 174 1.24 -6.41 13.91
CA SER A 174 -0.20 -6.13 13.73
C SER A 174 -0.77 -6.79 12.48
N LEU A 175 -0.03 -6.87 11.38
CA LEU A 175 -0.43 -7.60 10.18
C LEU A 175 -0.57 -9.11 10.43
N LYS A 176 0.32 -9.68 11.24
CA LYS A 176 0.24 -11.09 11.69
C LYS A 176 -1.00 -11.31 12.56
N GLU A 177 -1.22 -10.45 13.56
CA GLU A 177 -2.39 -10.49 14.46
C GLU A 177 -3.71 -10.31 13.69
N GLY A 178 -3.72 -9.47 12.65
CA GLY A 178 -4.86 -9.23 11.75
C GLY A 178 -5.21 -10.40 10.82
N GLY A 179 -4.46 -11.51 10.90
CA GLY A 179 -4.79 -12.74 10.17
C GLY A 179 -3.87 -13.05 8.98
N LEU A 180 -2.80 -12.29 8.74
CA LEU A 180 -1.85 -12.54 7.65
C LEU A 180 -0.54 -13.22 8.08
N ALA A 181 -0.47 -13.84 9.28
CA ALA A 181 0.76 -14.47 9.79
C ALA A 181 1.37 -15.50 8.82
N GLY A 182 0.54 -16.28 8.12
CA GLY A 182 0.96 -17.27 7.13
C GLY A 182 1.08 -16.72 5.70
N HIS A 183 0.79 -15.45 5.47
CA HIS A 183 0.79 -14.89 4.13
C HIS A 183 2.20 -14.50 3.68
N ARG A 184 2.56 -14.87 2.43
CA ARG A 184 3.90 -14.69 1.88
C ARG A 184 4.38 -13.23 1.95
N ILE A 185 3.51 -12.25 1.72
CA ILE A 185 3.90 -10.83 1.77
C ILE A 185 4.33 -10.39 3.17
N VAL A 186 3.67 -10.88 4.22
CA VAL A 186 4.01 -10.56 5.61
C VAL A 186 5.27 -11.30 6.05
N GLN A 187 5.47 -12.54 5.60
CA GLN A 187 6.72 -13.27 5.81
C GLN A 187 7.89 -12.54 5.16
N THR A 188 7.76 -12.13 3.88
CA THR A 188 8.79 -11.35 3.17
C THR A 188 9.10 -10.02 3.86
N LEU A 189 8.05 -9.32 4.35
CA LEU A 189 8.25 -8.08 5.12
C LEU A 189 8.98 -8.34 6.44
N ASP A 190 8.60 -9.37 7.19
CA ASP A 190 9.22 -9.75 8.46
C ASP A 190 10.71 -10.09 8.31
N ASP A 191 11.03 -10.88 7.29
CA ASP A 191 12.41 -11.23 6.95
C ASP A 191 13.23 -9.97 6.61
N ALA A 192 12.68 -9.08 5.78
CA ALA A 192 13.33 -7.83 5.42
C ALA A 192 13.53 -6.89 6.63
N VAL A 193 12.54 -6.81 7.52
CA VAL A 193 12.63 -6.01 8.78
C VAL A 193 13.71 -6.58 9.69
N THR A 194 13.74 -7.90 9.86
CA THR A 194 14.72 -8.59 10.70
C THR A 194 16.14 -8.45 10.13
N GLN A 195 16.29 -8.62 8.83
CA GLN A 195 17.60 -8.48 8.17
C GLN A 195 18.14 -7.06 8.25
N PHE A 196 17.27 -6.07 8.05
CA PHE A 196 17.69 -4.66 7.98
C PHE A 196 17.90 -4.02 9.35
N PHE A 197 17.01 -4.26 10.29
CA PHE A 197 17.06 -3.63 11.63
C PHE A 197 17.66 -4.52 12.72
N GLY A 198 17.92 -5.80 12.43
CA GLY A 198 18.30 -6.81 13.43
C GLY A 198 17.11 -7.40 14.16
N SER A 199 17.32 -8.53 14.85
CA SER A 199 16.33 -9.12 15.77
C SER A 199 16.22 -8.30 17.07
N GLU A 200 15.05 -8.32 17.73
CA GLU A 200 14.83 -7.58 19.01
C GLU A 200 15.80 -7.97 20.13
N HIS A 201 16.46 -9.12 20.02
CA HIS A 201 17.37 -9.66 21.04
C HIS A 201 18.82 -9.12 20.94
N GLY A 202 19.11 -8.19 20.03
CA GLY A 202 20.48 -7.67 19.76
C GLY A 202 20.85 -6.36 20.50
N LEU A 203 20.02 -5.82 21.39
CA LEU A 203 20.28 -4.56 22.10
C LEU A 203 20.63 -4.75 23.60
N GLY A 204 21.15 -5.90 23.98
CA GLY A 204 21.63 -6.19 25.33
C GLY A 204 23.06 -6.67 25.30
N GLY A 205 23.99 -5.70 25.16
CA GLY A 205 25.43 -5.96 25.23
C GLY A 205 26.17 -4.66 25.50
#